data_b3fe2ec003d017580226239bd3e48757
#
_entry.id   b3fe2ec003d017580226239bd3e48757
#
_cell.length_a   1.000
_cell.length_b   1.000
_cell.length_c   1.000
_cell.angle_alpha   90.00
_cell.angle_beta   90.00
_cell.angle_gamma   90.00
#
_symmetry.space_group_name_H-M   'P 1'
#
loop_
_entity.id
_entity.type
_entity.pdbx_description
1 polymer ?
#
loop_
_entity_poly.entity_id
_entity_poly.type
_entity_poly.pdbx_seq_one_letter_code
_entity_poly.pdbx_strand_id
1 'polypeptide(L)'
;DIFRLASFNDLYYEEVGNTQLKPEKAKQYNIGLTYNKNVCSFLPYLSATIDAYYNKVTDKIIAYPTKNLAVWSMKNLGQVDIKGIDVTGSLSLQPGEKIRINLSGNYTYQRALDVTPPDPNTYESTYKHQIAYTPRVSASGQAGIETPWINLSYSFLFSGKRYALGQNIAENRLDSYSDHSISASRDFLIRKATTSFSLEVLNLMDKNYEIVKYFPMPGRSVRATIKIRY
;
A
#
# COMPACT_ATOMS: atom_id res chain seq x y z
N ASP A 1 -4.58 4.95 -24.10
CA ASP A 1 -4.18 3.55 -24.15
C ASP A 1 -2.72 3.44 -23.71
N ILE A 2 -2.46 2.49 -22.85
CA ILE A 2 -1.13 2.22 -22.29
C ILE A 2 -0.84 0.75 -22.50
N PHE A 3 0.44 0.42 -22.73
CA PHE A 3 0.90 -0.96 -22.70
C PHE A 3 2.10 -1.11 -21.78
N ARG A 4 2.23 -2.26 -21.16
CA ARG A 4 3.37 -2.63 -20.31
C ARG A 4 3.98 -3.93 -20.84
N LEU A 5 5.25 -3.91 -21.16
CA LEU A 5 6.02 -5.12 -21.39
C LEU A 5 6.28 -5.82 -20.06
N ALA A 6 6.35 -7.14 -20.09
CA ALA A 6 6.87 -7.89 -18.96
C ALA A 6 8.28 -7.40 -18.62
N SER A 7 8.56 -7.19 -17.34
CA SER A 7 9.91 -6.84 -16.90
C SER A 7 10.86 -8.03 -17.03
N PHE A 8 12.17 -7.77 -16.98
CA PHE A 8 13.16 -8.84 -16.96
C PHE A 8 12.89 -9.87 -15.84
N ASN A 9 12.51 -9.40 -14.67
CA ASN A 9 12.17 -10.28 -13.55
C ASN A 9 10.90 -11.09 -13.82
N ASP A 10 9.87 -10.49 -14.44
CA ASP A 10 8.65 -11.21 -14.79
C ASP A 10 8.95 -12.38 -15.76
N LEU A 11 9.95 -12.23 -16.63
CA LEU A 11 10.31 -13.19 -17.66
C LEU A 11 11.34 -14.23 -17.17
N TYR A 12 12.36 -13.80 -16.45
CA TYR A 12 13.59 -14.58 -16.26
C TYR A 12 14.00 -14.79 -14.79
N TYR A 13 13.20 -14.30 -13.81
CA TYR A 13 13.53 -14.57 -12.42
C TYR A 13 13.44 -16.09 -12.15
N GLU A 14 14.51 -16.64 -11.57
CA GLU A 14 14.65 -18.08 -11.35
C GLU A 14 13.44 -18.65 -10.59
N GLU A 15 12.88 -19.75 -11.07
CA GLU A 15 11.69 -20.47 -10.56
C GLU A 15 10.35 -19.69 -10.64
N VAL A 16 10.34 -18.39 -10.87
CA VAL A 16 9.13 -17.54 -10.85
C VAL A 16 8.78 -17.00 -12.23
N GLY A 17 9.79 -16.63 -13.02
CA GLY A 17 9.65 -15.99 -14.33
C GLY A 17 8.92 -16.86 -15.34
N ASN A 18 8.28 -16.19 -16.31
CA ASN A 18 7.59 -16.86 -17.43
C ASN A 18 7.89 -16.12 -18.75
N THR A 19 8.66 -16.76 -19.60
CA THR A 19 9.07 -16.20 -20.91
C THR A 19 7.95 -16.13 -21.94
N GLN A 20 6.78 -16.72 -21.67
CA GLN A 20 5.63 -16.73 -22.58
C GLN A 20 4.64 -15.58 -22.29
N LEU A 21 4.99 -14.65 -21.40
CA LEU A 21 4.12 -13.53 -21.07
C LEU A 21 3.88 -12.61 -22.29
N LYS A 22 2.60 -12.28 -22.49
CA LYS A 22 2.17 -11.28 -23.45
C LYS A 22 2.24 -9.89 -22.85
N PRO A 23 2.45 -8.83 -23.64
CA PRO A 23 2.34 -7.46 -23.18
C PRO A 23 0.94 -7.16 -22.64
N GLU A 24 0.91 -6.53 -21.46
CA GLU A 24 -0.32 -6.03 -20.86
C GLU A 24 -0.78 -4.75 -21.59
N LYS A 25 -2.08 -4.64 -21.88
CA LYS A 25 -2.69 -3.46 -22.50
C LYS A 25 -3.76 -2.90 -21.58
N ALA A 26 -3.78 -1.59 -21.41
CA ALA A 26 -4.78 -0.91 -20.55
C ALA A 26 -5.40 0.28 -21.25
N LYS A 27 -6.74 0.39 -21.11
CA LYS A 27 -7.49 1.63 -21.34
C LYS A 27 -7.79 2.23 -19.98
N GLN A 28 -7.34 3.48 -19.77
CA GLN A 28 -7.46 4.17 -18.48
C GLN A 28 -8.26 5.44 -18.63
N TYR A 29 -9.16 5.67 -17.70
CA TYR A 29 -9.97 6.88 -17.55
C TYR A 29 -9.83 7.35 -16.11
N ASN A 30 -9.33 8.57 -15.93
CA ASN A 30 -9.10 9.13 -14.61
C ASN A 30 -9.69 10.53 -14.56
N ILE A 31 -10.28 10.87 -13.43
CA ILE A 31 -10.70 12.23 -13.10
C ILE A 31 -10.26 12.52 -11.68
N GLY A 32 -9.62 13.66 -11.46
CA GLY A 32 -9.10 14.05 -10.16
C GLY A 32 -9.36 15.51 -9.86
N LEU A 33 -9.49 15.78 -8.58
CA LEU A 33 -9.59 17.14 -8.03
C LEU A 33 -8.54 17.29 -6.93
N THR A 34 -7.71 18.32 -7.07
CA THR A 34 -6.70 18.67 -6.07
C THR A 34 -6.98 20.06 -5.53
N TYR A 35 -6.98 20.18 -4.21
CA TYR A 35 -7.08 21.44 -3.50
C TYR A 35 -5.83 21.63 -2.64
N ASN A 36 -5.11 22.73 -2.87
CA ASN A 36 -3.94 23.11 -2.10
C ASN A 36 -4.09 24.57 -1.66
N LYS A 37 -3.90 24.84 -0.37
CA LYS A 37 -4.00 26.19 0.15
C LYS A 37 -3.13 26.42 1.38
N ASN A 38 -2.50 27.59 1.40
CA ASN A 38 -1.97 28.18 2.62
C ASN A 38 -3.07 29.04 3.22
N VAL A 39 -3.66 28.60 4.33
CA VAL A 39 -4.90 29.22 4.86
C VAL A 39 -4.57 30.39 5.77
N CYS A 40 -3.76 30.19 6.80
CA CYS A 40 -3.36 31.20 7.77
C CYS A 40 -2.12 30.72 8.55
N SER A 41 -1.59 31.58 9.42
CA SER A 41 -0.40 31.25 10.24
C SER A 41 -0.61 30.02 11.12
N PHE A 42 -1.84 29.80 11.61
CA PHE A 42 -2.19 28.59 12.38
C PHE A 42 -2.29 27.33 11.51
N LEU A 43 -2.74 27.45 10.26
CA LEU A 43 -2.87 26.37 9.27
C LEU A 43 -2.06 26.76 8.01
N PRO A 44 -0.72 26.68 8.08
CA PRO A 44 0.15 27.09 6.98
C PRO A 44 0.05 26.21 5.74
N TYR A 45 -0.48 24.99 5.88
CA TYR A 45 -0.61 24.07 4.75
C TYR A 45 -1.83 23.17 4.87
N LEU A 46 -2.61 23.10 3.82
CA LEU A 46 -3.72 22.16 3.62
C LEU A 46 -3.71 21.65 2.19
N SER A 47 -3.71 20.35 2.01
CA SER A 47 -3.83 19.67 0.72
C SER A 47 -4.85 18.53 0.81
N ALA A 48 -5.68 18.43 -0.21
CA ALA A 48 -6.61 17.31 -0.39
C ALA A 48 -6.70 16.98 -1.88
N THR A 49 -6.66 15.67 -2.19
CA THR A 49 -6.82 15.16 -3.54
C THR A 49 -7.84 14.03 -3.53
N ILE A 50 -8.73 14.03 -4.50
CA ILE A 50 -9.67 12.94 -4.75
C ILE A 50 -9.54 12.57 -6.21
N ASP A 51 -9.22 11.30 -6.48
CA ASP A 51 -9.08 10.73 -7.81
C ASP A 51 -10.04 9.56 -7.98
N ALA A 52 -10.83 9.59 -9.04
CA ALA A 52 -11.66 8.46 -9.45
C ALA A 52 -11.12 7.87 -10.74
N TYR A 53 -11.07 6.55 -10.86
CA TYR A 53 -10.50 5.87 -12.00
C TYR A 53 -11.28 4.64 -12.43
N TYR A 54 -11.20 4.37 -13.74
CA TYR A 54 -11.64 3.14 -14.37
C TYR A 54 -10.59 2.65 -15.35
N ASN A 55 -10.08 1.43 -15.14
CA ASN A 55 -9.07 0.83 -16.00
C ASN A 55 -9.58 -0.53 -16.50
N LYS A 56 -9.61 -0.68 -17.82
CA LYS A 56 -9.85 -1.97 -18.47
C LYS A 56 -8.50 -2.52 -18.96
N VAL A 57 -8.08 -3.64 -18.38
CA VAL A 57 -6.78 -4.25 -18.66
C VAL A 57 -6.99 -5.58 -19.37
N THR A 58 -6.25 -5.82 -20.43
CA THR A 58 -6.19 -7.11 -21.13
C THR A 58 -4.78 -7.69 -20.98
N ASP A 59 -4.69 -9.02 -20.90
CA ASP A 59 -3.45 -9.74 -20.67
C ASP A 59 -2.68 -9.26 -19.43
N LYS A 60 -3.40 -8.91 -18.35
CA LYS A 60 -2.79 -8.40 -17.11
C LYS A 60 -1.80 -9.39 -16.53
N ILE A 61 -0.57 -8.92 -16.33
CA ILE A 61 0.50 -9.73 -15.72
C ILE A 61 0.33 -9.70 -14.20
N ILE A 62 0.22 -10.87 -13.60
CA ILE A 62 0.14 -11.05 -12.16
C ILE A 62 1.12 -12.11 -11.66
N ALA A 63 1.66 -11.89 -10.47
CA ALA A 63 2.27 -12.95 -9.70
C ALA A 63 1.17 -13.75 -8.99
N TYR A 64 1.26 -15.05 -9.02
CA TYR A 64 0.32 -15.93 -8.33
C TYR A 64 1.07 -17.11 -7.70
N PRO A 65 0.64 -17.57 -6.53
CA PRO A 65 1.18 -18.80 -5.97
C PRO A 65 0.69 -19.99 -6.81
N THR A 66 1.58 -20.93 -7.05
CA THR A 66 1.25 -22.19 -7.72
C THR A 66 0.48 -23.12 -6.76
N LYS A 67 0.27 -24.38 -7.12
CA LYS A 67 -0.31 -25.40 -6.22
C LYS A 67 0.46 -25.50 -4.90
N ASN A 68 1.78 -25.30 -4.93
CA ASN A 68 2.57 -25.06 -3.73
C ASN A 68 2.58 -23.54 -3.44
N LEU A 69 1.87 -23.11 -2.41
CA LEU A 69 1.72 -21.69 -2.06
C LEU A 69 3.04 -20.97 -1.72
N ALA A 70 4.11 -21.71 -1.47
CA ALA A 70 5.46 -21.16 -1.29
C ALA A 70 6.17 -20.89 -2.63
N VAL A 71 5.70 -21.46 -3.74
CA VAL A 71 6.27 -21.28 -5.08
C VAL A 71 5.36 -20.37 -5.89
N TRP A 72 5.91 -19.26 -6.35
CA TRP A 72 5.19 -18.26 -7.15
C TRP A 72 5.54 -18.42 -8.64
N SER A 73 4.66 -17.94 -9.49
CA SER A 73 4.90 -17.83 -10.93
C SER A 73 4.17 -16.62 -11.49
N MET A 74 4.52 -16.25 -12.72
CA MET A 74 3.92 -15.14 -13.44
C MET A 74 2.98 -15.65 -14.53
N LYS A 75 1.80 -15.03 -14.66
CA LYS A 75 0.88 -15.33 -15.77
C LYS A 75 0.12 -14.09 -16.24
N ASN A 76 -0.39 -14.16 -17.46
CA ASN A 76 -1.41 -13.22 -17.90
C ASN A 76 -2.79 -13.67 -17.45
N LEU A 77 -3.57 -12.75 -16.87
CA LEU A 77 -5.03 -12.86 -16.82
C LEU A 77 -5.61 -12.33 -18.13
N GLY A 78 -6.72 -12.91 -18.59
CA GLY A 78 -7.36 -12.49 -19.83
C GLY A 78 -7.83 -11.04 -19.78
N GLN A 79 -8.77 -10.71 -18.91
CA GLN A 79 -9.32 -9.37 -18.77
C GLN A 79 -9.54 -9.02 -17.30
N VAL A 80 -9.20 -7.79 -16.93
CA VAL A 80 -9.42 -7.25 -15.57
C VAL A 80 -10.04 -5.87 -15.66
N ASP A 81 -11.15 -5.68 -14.95
CA ASP A 81 -11.76 -4.37 -14.73
C ASP A 81 -11.37 -3.86 -13.35
N ILE A 82 -10.75 -2.67 -13.32
CA ILE A 82 -10.34 -2.01 -12.08
C ILE A 82 -11.03 -0.65 -12.02
N LYS A 83 -11.78 -0.40 -10.96
CA LYS A 83 -12.37 0.90 -10.69
C LYS A 83 -12.23 1.23 -9.22
N GLY A 84 -12.01 2.52 -8.94
CA GLY A 84 -11.79 2.95 -7.57
C GLY A 84 -11.79 4.44 -7.38
N ILE A 85 -11.62 4.79 -6.13
CA ILE A 85 -11.47 6.17 -5.66
C ILE A 85 -10.29 6.18 -4.69
N ASP A 86 -9.37 7.11 -4.93
CA ASP A 86 -8.27 7.42 -4.04
C ASP A 86 -8.50 8.80 -3.41
N VAL A 87 -8.35 8.88 -2.10
CA VAL A 87 -8.42 10.13 -1.35
C VAL A 87 -7.13 10.30 -0.59
N THR A 88 -6.46 11.42 -0.80
CA THR A 88 -5.24 11.78 -0.07
C THR A 88 -5.44 13.13 0.61
N GLY A 89 -5.02 13.25 1.85
CA GLY A 89 -5.08 14.51 2.59
C GLY A 89 -3.81 14.74 3.38
N SER A 90 -3.40 16.00 3.47
CA SER A 90 -2.31 16.41 4.36
C SER A 90 -2.54 17.83 4.86
N LEU A 91 -2.20 18.07 6.11
CA LEU A 91 -2.25 19.39 6.70
C LEU A 91 -1.11 19.58 7.69
N SER A 92 -0.70 20.83 7.85
CA SER A 92 0.23 21.25 8.89
C SER A 92 -0.44 22.32 9.74
N LEU A 93 -0.42 22.13 11.05
CA LEU A 93 -0.88 23.10 12.03
C LEU A 93 0.33 23.67 12.79
N GLN A 94 0.28 24.96 13.06
CA GLN A 94 1.30 25.65 13.83
C GLN A 94 0.62 26.45 14.96
N PRO A 95 0.24 25.78 16.07
CA PRO A 95 -0.46 26.42 17.20
C PRO A 95 0.41 27.42 17.98
N GLY A 96 1.66 27.57 17.60
CA GLY A 96 2.62 28.52 18.14
C GLY A 96 3.95 28.44 17.39
N GLU A 97 4.88 29.32 17.71
CA GLU A 97 6.16 29.41 16.98
C GLU A 97 7.03 28.14 17.10
N LYS A 98 6.83 27.35 18.16
CA LYS A 98 7.70 26.22 18.51
C LYS A 98 7.07 24.86 18.34
N ILE A 99 5.81 24.79 17.96
CA ILE A 99 5.08 23.52 17.83
C ILE A 99 4.51 23.42 16.41
N ARG A 100 4.81 22.31 15.74
CA ARG A 100 4.21 21.97 14.46
C ARG A 100 3.56 20.60 14.57
N ILE A 101 2.34 20.50 14.06
CA ILE A 101 1.59 19.24 13.97
C ILE A 101 1.36 18.97 12.49
N ASN A 102 1.85 17.83 12.02
CA ASN A 102 1.67 17.38 10.64
C ASN A 102 0.76 16.16 10.64
N LEU A 103 -0.31 16.21 9.86
CA LEU A 103 -1.22 15.08 9.64
C LEU A 103 -1.24 14.76 8.15
N SER A 104 -1.15 13.49 7.82
CA SER A 104 -1.32 13.02 6.44
C SER A 104 -1.99 11.67 6.43
N GLY A 105 -2.70 11.37 5.35
CA GLY A 105 -3.34 10.08 5.19
C GLY A 105 -3.83 9.88 3.77
N ASN A 106 -4.01 8.61 3.44
CA ASN A 106 -4.62 8.18 2.21
C ASN A 106 -5.64 7.08 2.48
N TYR A 107 -6.65 7.05 1.65
CA TYR A 107 -7.70 6.04 1.62
C TYR A 107 -7.94 5.63 0.18
N THR A 108 -7.94 4.33 -0.09
CA THR A 108 -8.25 3.75 -1.39
C THR A 108 -9.44 2.82 -1.25
N TYR A 109 -10.45 3.05 -2.07
CA TYR A 109 -11.46 2.04 -2.37
C TYR A 109 -11.30 1.60 -3.81
N GLN A 110 -11.04 0.31 -4.03
CA GLN A 110 -10.90 -0.25 -5.37
C GLN A 110 -11.65 -1.58 -5.53
N ARG A 111 -12.20 -1.78 -6.71
CA ARG A 111 -12.77 -3.04 -7.13
C ARG A 111 -12.05 -3.52 -8.38
N ALA A 112 -11.16 -4.48 -8.20
CA ALA A 112 -10.39 -5.12 -9.26
C ALA A 112 -10.91 -6.53 -9.47
N LEU A 113 -11.58 -6.78 -10.58
CA LEU A 113 -12.25 -8.05 -10.87
C LEU A 113 -11.69 -8.69 -12.12
N ASP A 114 -11.51 -9.99 -12.05
CA ASP A 114 -11.33 -10.82 -13.25
C ASP A 114 -12.65 -10.86 -14.03
N VAL A 115 -12.63 -10.35 -15.25
CA VAL A 115 -13.78 -10.37 -16.18
C VAL A 115 -13.48 -11.20 -17.43
N THR A 116 -12.49 -12.09 -17.34
CA THR A 116 -12.19 -13.07 -18.38
C THR A 116 -13.42 -13.95 -18.59
N PRO A 117 -13.93 -14.08 -19.83
CA PRO A 117 -15.04 -14.99 -20.09
C PRO A 117 -14.73 -16.41 -19.61
N PRO A 118 -15.66 -17.07 -18.90
CA PRO A 118 -15.44 -18.43 -18.44
C PRO A 118 -15.26 -19.38 -19.64
N ASP A 119 -14.30 -20.28 -19.54
CA ASP A 119 -14.16 -21.39 -20.49
C ASP A 119 -15.24 -22.45 -20.15
N PRO A 120 -16.12 -22.82 -21.11
CA PRO A 120 -17.16 -23.83 -20.88
C PRO A 120 -16.61 -25.20 -20.44
N ASN A 121 -15.33 -25.47 -20.73
CA ASN A 121 -14.66 -26.72 -20.39
C ASN A 121 -13.97 -26.72 -19.05
N THR A 122 -14.01 -25.59 -18.30
CA THR A 122 -13.35 -25.46 -17.00
C THR A 122 -14.39 -25.34 -15.89
N TYR A 123 -14.38 -26.26 -14.93
CA TYR A 123 -15.29 -26.23 -13.76
C TYR A 123 -14.97 -25.09 -12.79
N GLU A 124 -13.78 -24.50 -12.86
CA GLU A 124 -13.31 -23.45 -11.95
C GLU A 124 -13.25 -22.09 -12.66
N SER A 125 -14.24 -21.26 -12.41
CA SER A 125 -14.27 -19.91 -12.95
C SER A 125 -13.87 -18.87 -11.90
N THR A 126 -12.99 -17.95 -12.28
CA THR A 126 -12.65 -16.75 -11.50
C THR A 126 -13.43 -15.52 -11.96
N TYR A 127 -14.42 -15.72 -12.82
CA TYR A 127 -15.23 -14.63 -13.39
C TYR A 127 -15.95 -13.82 -12.31
N LYS A 128 -15.77 -12.50 -12.34
CA LYS A 128 -16.22 -11.52 -11.33
C LYS A 128 -15.65 -11.72 -9.93
N HIS A 129 -14.63 -12.55 -9.79
CA HIS A 129 -13.87 -12.62 -8.55
C HIS A 129 -12.85 -11.48 -8.46
N GLN A 130 -12.55 -11.07 -7.24
CA GLN A 130 -11.49 -10.11 -6.98
C GLN A 130 -10.14 -10.76 -7.28
N ILE A 131 -9.25 -10.04 -7.96
CA ILE A 131 -7.91 -10.55 -8.24
C ILE A 131 -7.13 -10.78 -6.93
N ALA A 132 -6.22 -11.76 -6.97
CA ALA A 132 -5.45 -12.17 -5.79
C ALA A 132 -4.69 -10.99 -5.16
N TYR A 133 -4.57 -11.02 -3.83
CA TYR A 133 -3.82 -10.06 -3.02
C TYR A 133 -4.20 -8.58 -3.19
N THR A 134 -5.37 -8.29 -3.75
CA THR A 134 -5.85 -6.92 -3.96
C THR A 134 -7.01 -6.62 -3.02
N PRO A 135 -6.81 -5.88 -1.92
CA PRO A 135 -7.91 -5.52 -1.00
C PRO A 135 -8.84 -4.50 -1.66
N ARG A 136 -10.13 -4.53 -1.29
CA ARG A 136 -11.09 -3.50 -1.73
C ARG A 136 -10.89 -2.17 -1.02
N VAL A 137 -10.41 -2.21 0.19
CA VAL A 137 -10.18 -1.03 1.02
C VAL A 137 -8.76 -1.09 1.57
N SER A 138 -8.03 -0.02 1.41
CA SER A 138 -6.77 0.22 2.13
C SER A 138 -6.72 1.65 2.63
N ALA A 139 -6.06 1.86 3.74
CA ALA A 139 -5.85 3.19 4.30
C ALA A 139 -4.50 3.25 5.00
N SER A 140 -3.88 4.40 4.99
CA SER A 140 -2.76 4.68 5.88
C SER A 140 -2.80 6.12 6.35
N GLY A 141 -2.15 6.40 7.47
CA GLY A 141 -2.06 7.74 7.97
C GLY A 141 -0.88 7.92 8.91
N GLN A 142 -0.49 9.17 9.03
CA GLN A 142 0.58 9.58 9.91
C GLN A 142 0.19 10.87 10.62
N ALA A 143 0.46 10.93 11.93
CA ALA A 143 0.38 12.12 12.76
C ALA A 143 1.73 12.39 13.39
N GLY A 144 2.28 13.59 13.22
CA GLY A 144 3.56 14.00 13.78
C GLY A 144 3.41 15.27 14.59
N ILE A 145 4.11 15.36 15.71
CA ILE A 145 4.24 16.55 16.54
C ILE A 145 5.73 16.87 16.66
N GLU A 146 6.11 18.01 16.15
CA GLU A 146 7.46 18.54 16.24
C GLU A 146 7.52 19.62 17.33
N THR A 147 8.43 19.47 18.26
CA THR A 147 8.71 20.45 19.32
C THR A 147 10.21 20.68 19.46
N PRO A 148 10.66 21.72 20.16
CA PRO A 148 12.09 21.92 20.43
C PRO A 148 12.73 20.82 21.29
N TRP A 149 11.92 20.03 21.98
CA TRP A 149 12.41 19.04 22.96
C TRP A 149 12.38 17.62 22.41
N ILE A 150 11.32 17.29 21.67
CA ILE A 150 11.10 15.93 21.16
C ILE A 150 10.16 15.99 19.96
N ASN A 151 10.39 15.12 19.00
CA ASN A 151 9.46 14.85 17.91
C ASN A 151 8.78 13.52 18.16
N LEU A 152 7.46 13.52 18.12
CA LEU A 152 6.63 12.33 18.25
C LEU A 152 5.93 12.05 16.93
N SER A 153 5.83 10.78 16.55
CA SER A 153 5.08 10.38 15.36
C SER A 153 4.30 9.11 15.65
N TYR A 154 3.10 9.07 15.13
CA TYR A 154 2.24 7.90 15.09
C TYR A 154 1.89 7.60 13.65
N SER A 155 1.91 6.33 13.27
CA SER A 155 1.47 5.87 11.96
C SER A 155 0.59 4.65 12.06
N PHE A 156 -0.32 4.52 11.10
CA PHE A 156 -1.13 3.33 10.95
C PHE A 156 -1.23 2.92 9.47
N LEU A 157 -1.40 1.63 9.26
CA LEU A 157 -1.71 1.00 7.99
C LEU A 157 -2.91 0.07 8.19
N PHE A 158 -3.88 0.14 7.28
CA PHE A 158 -5.02 -0.76 7.21
C PHE A 158 -5.10 -1.42 5.85
N SER A 159 -5.30 -2.73 5.82
CA SER A 159 -5.61 -3.50 4.62
C SER A 159 -6.87 -4.32 4.86
N GLY A 160 -7.84 -4.16 3.97
CA GLY A 160 -9.11 -4.90 4.00
C GLY A 160 -8.94 -6.36 3.62
N LYS A 161 -10.06 -7.10 3.65
CA LYS A 161 -10.13 -8.50 3.22
C LYS A 161 -9.64 -8.66 1.79
N ARG A 162 -8.87 -9.71 1.54
CA ARG A 162 -8.35 -10.10 0.24
C ARG A 162 -8.28 -11.62 0.12
N TYR A 163 -7.89 -12.12 -1.03
CA TYR A 163 -7.79 -13.54 -1.29
C TYR A 163 -6.40 -13.88 -1.81
N ALA A 164 -5.87 -15.01 -1.38
CA ALA A 164 -4.54 -15.48 -1.79
C ALA A 164 -4.54 -16.01 -3.24
N LEU A 165 -5.66 -16.55 -3.70
CA LEU A 165 -5.85 -17.09 -5.04
C LEU A 165 -6.99 -16.37 -5.77
N GLY A 166 -7.12 -16.58 -7.08
CA GLY A 166 -8.17 -15.99 -7.90
C GLY A 166 -9.59 -16.42 -7.52
N GLN A 167 -9.75 -17.58 -6.90
CA GLN A 167 -11.04 -18.04 -6.37
C GLN A 167 -11.33 -17.36 -5.02
N ASN A 168 -12.44 -16.62 -4.93
CA ASN A 168 -12.84 -15.89 -3.73
C ASN A 168 -13.65 -16.76 -2.77
N ILE A 169 -13.10 -17.90 -2.38
CA ILE A 169 -13.66 -18.84 -1.42
C ILE A 169 -13.06 -18.60 -0.01
N ALA A 170 -13.69 -19.20 1.01
CA ALA A 170 -13.27 -18.99 2.41
C ALA A 170 -11.85 -19.46 2.68
N GLU A 171 -11.42 -20.55 2.07
CA GLU A 171 -10.10 -21.15 2.20
C GLU A 171 -8.99 -20.25 1.70
N ASN A 172 -9.28 -19.40 0.70
CA ASN A 172 -8.33 -18.47 0.10
C ASN A 172 -8.33 -17.09 0.79
N ARG A 173 -9.24 -16.86 1.74
CA ARG A 173 -9.40 -15.57 2.38
C ARG A 173 -8.23 -15.26 3.31
N LEU A 174 -7.78 -14.01 3.23
CA LEU A 174 -6.94 -13.33 4.21
C LEU A 174 -7.78 -12.23 4.87
N ASP A 175 -7.85 -12.26 6.18
CA ASP A 175 -8.62 -11.28 6.94
C ASP A 175 -7.98 -9.88 6.86
N SER A 176 -8.76 -8.87 7.18
CA SER A 176 -8.28 -7.50 7.30
C SER A 176 -7.35 -7.36 8.50
N TYR A 177 -6.37 -6.48 8.38
CA TYR A 177 -5.49 -6.13 9.47
C TYR A 177 -5.24 -4.63 9.54
N SER A 178 -4.82 -4.19 10.72
CA SER A 178 -4.23 -2.86 10.93
C SER A 178 -2.92 -3.00 11.68
N ASP A 179 -1.91 -2.28 11.22
CA ASP A 179 -0.61 -2.14 11.89
C ASP A 179 -0.46 -0.69 12.38
N HIS A 180 0.02 -0.53 13.59
CA HIS A 180 0.18 0.75 14.25
C HIS A 180 1.60 0.88 14.79
N SER A 181 2.21 2.03 14.59
CA SER A 181 3.56 2.29 15.08
C SER A 181 3.64 3.66 15.73
N ILE A 182 4.50 3.79 16.72
CA ILE A 182 4.79 5.07 17.37
C ILE A 182 6.30 5.27 17.42
N SER A 183 6.74 6.50 17.21
CA SER A 183 8.16 6.85 17.34
C SER A 183 8.35 8.13 18.11
N ALA A 184 9.48 8.21 18.79
CA ALA A 184 9.97 9.42 19.46
C ALA A 184 11.40 9.67 18.99
N SER A 185 11.73 10.92 18.64
CA SER A 185 13.08 11.29 18.23
C SER A 185 13.49 12.65 18.76
N ARG A 186 14.80 12.82 18.92
CA ARG A 186 15.40 14.10 19.31
C ARG A 186 16.74 14.30 18.63
N ASP A 187 16.98 15.53 18.19
CA ASP A 187 18.24 15.96 17.63
C ASP A 187 19.07 16.68 18.69
N PHE A 188 20.36 16.38 18.73
CA PHE A 188 21.36 17.00 19.58
C PHE A 188 22.47 17.55 18.71
N LEU A 189 22.89 18.80 18.98
CA LEU A 189 24.10 19.33 18.37
C LEU A 189 25.27 18.99 19.26
N ILE A 190 26.13 18.09 18.81
CA ILE A 190 27.35 17.67 19.52
C ILE A 190 28.55 18.18 18.72
N ARG A 191 29.17 19.26 19.23
CA ARG A 191 30.26 19.99 18.52
C ARG A 191 29.76 20.50 17.14
N LYS A 192 30.28 19.94 16.04
CA LYS A 192 29.91 20.29 14.67
C LYS A 192 28.98 19.26 14.01
N ALA A 193 28.62 18.22 14.74
CA ALA A 193 27.75 17.13 14.20
C ALA A 193 26.36 17.20 14.81
N THR A 194 25.34 17.07 13.98
CA THR A 194 23.96 16.83 14.44
C THR A 194 23.75 15.34 14.65
N THR A 195 23.49 14.94 15.88
CA THR A 195 23.22 13.56 16.26
C THR A 195 21.74 13.41 16.56
N SER A 196 21.05 12.60 15.77
CA SER A 196 19.62 12.25 15.97
C SER A 196 19.55 10.90 16.66
N PHE A 197 18.80 10.84 17.74
CA PHE A 197 18.42 9.60 18.39
C PHE A 197 16.92 9.36 18.17
N SER A 198 16.54 8.15 17.76
CA SER A 198 15.14 7.76 17.62
C SER A 198 14.86 6.40 18.21
N LEU A 199 13.69 6.27 18.84
CA LEU A 199 13.12 5.04 19.36
C LEU A 199 11.77 4.83 18.71
N GLU A 200 11.52 3.64 18.21
CA GLU A 200 10.29 3.29 17.50
C GLU A 200 9.73 1.95 18.01
N VAL A 201 8.44 1.90 18.22
CA VAL A 201 7.70 0.67 18.53
C VAL A 201 6.82 0.35 17.32
N LEU A 202 7.12 -0.78 16.69
CA LEU A 202 6.41 -1.31 15.53
C LEU A 202 5.37 -2.34 15.99
N ASN A 203 4.28 -2.47 15.25
CA ASN A 203 3.16 -3.33 15.59
C ASN A 203 2.72 -3.14 17.05
N LEU A 204 2.39 -1.88 17.40
CA LEU A 204 2.08 -1.45 18.77
C LEU A 204 0.99 -2.30 19.44
N MET A 205 0.02 -2.79 18.66
CA MET A 205 -1.10 -3.61 19.12
C MET A 205 -0.77 -5.10 19.25
N ASP A 206 0.46 -5.50 18.89
CA ASP A 206 0.93 -6.90 18.90
C ASP A 206 -0.01 -7.86 18.15
N LYS A 207 -0.51 -7.42 17.00
CA LYS A 207 -1.42 -8.24 16.19
C LYS A 207 -0.68 -9.23 15.35
N ASN A 208 -1.13 -10.48 15.37
CA ASN A 208 -0.73 -11.47 14.38
C ASN A 208 -1.52 -11.23 13.10
N TYR A 209 -0.84 -10.99 11.99
CA TYR A 209 -1.44 -10.87 10.67
C TYR A 209 -0.50 -11.38 9.59
N GLU A 210 -1.05 -11.65 8.42
CA GLU A 210 -0.32 -12.13 7.25
C GLU A 210 -0.51 -11.16 6.10
N ILE A 211 0.56 -10.76 5.44
CA ILE A 211 0.49 -10.06 4.15
C ILE A 211 0.36 -11.09 3.03
N VAL A 212 1.18 -12.13 3.10
CA VAL A 212 1.13 -13.31 2.23
C VAL A 212 0.66 -14.48 3.08
N LYS A 213 -0.27 -15.27 2.55
CA LYS A 213 -0.86 -16.40 3.26
C LYS A 213 0.23 -17.39 3.74
N TYR A 214 0.13 -17.79 4.99
CA TYR A 214 1.11 -18.64 5.72
C TYR A 214 2.46 -17.99 6.01
N PHE A 215 2.61 -16.69 5.79
CA PHE A 215 3.79 -15.94 6.17
C PHE A 215 3.40 -14.88 7.20
N PRO A 216 3.43 -15.21 8.48
CA PRO A 216 3.08 -14.28 9.55
C PRO A 216 4.09 -13.13 9.62
N MET A 217 3.58 -11.93 9.85
CA MET A 217 4.41 -10.76 10.09
C MET A 217 4.96 -10.77 11.52
N PRO A 218 6.10 -10.10 11.76
CA PRO A 218 6.66 -9.97 13.10
C PRO A 218 5.66 -9.36 14.08
N GLY A 219 5.63 -9.87 15.31
CA GLY A 219 4.91 -9.25 16.43
C GLY A 219 5.50 -7.88 16.80
N ARG A 220 5.09 -7.35 17.95
CA ARG A 220 5.61 -6.07 18.45
C ARG A 220 7.13 -6.11 18.53
N SER A 221 7.76 -5.07 17.99
CA SER A 221 9.21 -4.93 18.02
C SER A 221 9.62 -3.49 18.33
N VAL A 222 10.83 -3.33 18.86
CA VAL A 222 11.42 -2.03 19.19
C VAL A 222 12.66 -1.83 18.36
N ARG A 223 12.78 -0.65 17.75
CA ARG A 223 13.94 -0.25 16.98
C ARG A 223 14.52 1.05 17.54
N ALA A 224 15.81 1.04 17.86
CA ALA A 224 16.57 2.24 18.21
C ALA A 224 17.53 2.60 17.07
N THR A 225 17.58 3.87 16.72
CA THR A 225 18.46 4.37 15.64
C THR A 225 19.24 5.58 16.10
N ILE A 226 20.53 5.61 15.80
CA ILE A 226 21.40 6.77 15.97
C ILE A 226 21.88 7.19 14.58
N LYS A 227 21.68 8.45 14.23
CA LYS A 227 22.13 9.04 12.96
C LYS A 227 23.03 10.26 13.25
N ILE A 228 24.22 10.25 12.70
CA ILE A 228 25.21 11.34 12.86
C ILE A 228 25.41 12.01 11.49
N ARG A 229 25.25 13.34 11.46
CA ARG A 229 25.47 14.19 10.27
C ARG A 229 26.54 15.23 10.62
N TYR A 230 27.59 15.30 9.81
CA TYR A 230 28.66 16.30 9.90
C TYR A 230 28.39 17.47 8.96
#